data_8ff5e40e3ee47fc915957b1f3f4c567d
#
_entry.id   8ff5e40e3ee47fc915957b1f3f4c567d
#
_cell.length_a   1.000
_cell.length_b   1.000
_cell.length_c   1.000
_cell.angle_alpha   90.00
_cell.angle_beta   90.00
_cell.angle_gamma   90.00
#
_symmetry.space_group_name_H-M   'P 1'
#
loop_
_entity.id
_entity.type
_entity.pdbx_description
1 polymer ?
#
loop_
_entity_poly.entity_id
_entity_poly.type
_entity_poly.pdbx_seq_one_letter_code
_entity_poly.pdbx_strand_id
1 'polypeptide(L)'
;MTNTFKYQTIWTKEYQKSNWAMPIYPVIADLQFTAGLQKGDTVKRRYRTNPIFANDLGSDGSYTVQNYVEGEESFTISKQKEATVRIVKPTVLHTDLDVTKSYGVQLSNAIFQEIDGDTLNAIRAGAGNTIDDGSLGGTSGNGATISIANVANLPVLAMEKFMGTNVVYSNNMKFGKLPYEDYGGMLTWIVPPQVWTVIQLYMMARNTPQGDTAVTNGYVGQLGQFNVFVSNNLPFTARLTLGANPSDGDTMTIKGVTFRFKSATAANGDIQIGATAADTADNIVTALNALTTNVTNVYDAWVDGTDTVSEGGFTIDKSDALHGLSATDGTTYVDILIKGAGKVTLSSSFTSASNLFTAAKQVVHSIFTVAKNVSLAVRKDPEIYENFVSGAVAKDYTMWTVYDNKVFIDQARASIDLAVRADATSFAAYSNVHA
;
A
#
# COMPACT_ATOMS: atom_id res chain seq x y z
N MET A 1 -35.98 26.50 -46.90
CA MET A 1 -36.08 25.15 -46.29
C MET A 1 -34.66 24.70 -45.99
N THR A 2 -34.33 24.52 -44.72
CA THR A 2 -33.00 24.07 -44.31
C THR A 2 -33.03 22.52 -44.23
N ASN A 3 -32.27 21.86 -45.07
CA ASN A 3 -32.18 20.40 -45.04
C ASN A 3 -31.35 19.97 -43.81
N THR A 4 -31.97 19.33 -42.86
CA THR A 4 -31.28 18.76 -41.69
C THR A 4 -30.94 17.30 -41.97
N PHE A 5 -29.66 17.03 -42.20
CA PHE A 5 -29.17 15.67 -42.35
C PHE A 5 -29.02 15.01 -40.99
N LYS A 6 -29.56 13.82 -40.82
CA LYS A 6 -29.33 12.99 -39.64
C LYS A 6 -28.04 12.20 -39.82
N TYR A 7 -27.07 12.43 -39.00
CA TYR A 7 -25.85 11.64 -38.95
C TYR A 7 -26.12 10.32 -38.24
N GLN A 8 -25.67 9.23 -38.82
CA GLN A 8 -25.74 7.93 -38.20
C GLN A 8 -24.65 7.84 -37.14
N THR A 9 -25.01 7.58 -35.89
CA THR A 9 -24.08 7.34 -34.80
C THR A 9 -23.52 5.93 -34.90
N ILE A 10 -22.23 5.78 -35.08
CA ILE A 10 -21.54 4.48 -35.09
C ILE A 10 -21.03 4.23 -33.68
N TRP A 11 -21.50 3.13 -33.09
CA TRP A 11 -21.03 2.66 -31.80
C TRP A 11 -19.90 1.66 -32.01
N THR A 12 -18.83 1.80 -31.21
CA THR A 12 -17.78 0.78 -31.18
C THR A 12 -18.27 -0.43 -30.39
N LYS A 13 -17.89 -1.63 -30.83
CA LYS A 13 -18.21 -2.88 -30.11
C LYS A 13 -17.23 -3.19 -28.96
N GLU A 14 -16.27 -2.31 -28.74
CA GLU A 14 -15.26 -2.48 -27.70
C GLU A 14 -15.47 -1.50 -26.56
N TYR A 15 -15.36 -1.99 -25.33
CA TYR A 15 -15.24 -1.14 -24.15
C TYR A 15 -13.92 -0.39 -24.17
N GLN A 16 -13.94 0.81 -23.62
CA GLN A 16 -12.71 1.53 -23.34
C GLN A 16 -11.78 0.65 -22.48
N LYS A 17 -10.55 0.47 -22.95
CA LYS A 17 -9.57 -0.33 -22.21
C LYS A 17 -9.24 0.37 -20.90
N SER A 18 -9.49 -0.28 -19.77
CA SER A 18 -9.00 0.17 -18.47
C SER A 18 -7.57 -0.30 -18.28
N ASN A 19 -6.66 0.63 -18.04
CA ASN A 19 -5.28 0.30 -17.68
C ASN A 19 -5.21 0.04 -16.18
N TRP A 20 -5.12 -1.23 -15.79
CA TRP A 20 -4.93 -1.64 -14.41
C TRP A 20 -3.43 -1.77 -14.11
N ALA A 21 -3.06 -1.41 -12.87
CA ALA A 21 -1.71 -1.66 -12.42
C ALA A 21 -1.45 -3.17 -12.36
N MET A 22 -0.27 -3.60 -12.81
CA MET A 22 0.10 -5.01 -12.76
C MET A 22 0.44 -5.39 -11.32
N PRO A 23 -0.18 -6.41 -10.71
CA PRO A 23 0.11 -6.80 -9.35
C PRO A 23 1.54 -7.35 -9.23
N ILE A 24 2.23 -6.99 -8.16
CA ILE A 24 3.64 -7.36 -7.89
C ILE A 24 3.73 -8.53 -6.90
N TYR A 25 2.66 -8.78 -6.12
CA TYR A 25 2.68 -9.82 -5.10
C TYR A 25 3.16 -11.20 -5.61
N PRO A 26 2.93 -11.65 -6.87
CA PRO A 26 3.41 -12.96 -7.30
C PRO A 26 4.95 -13.08 -7.34
N VAL A 27 5.66 -11.95 -7.42
CA VAL A 27 7.14 -11.94 -7.41
C VAL A 27 7.68 -12.02 -5.99
N ILE A 28 7.00 -11.38 -5.03
CA ILE A 28 7.50 -11.17 -3.67
C ILE A 28 6.88 -12.13 -2.64
N ALA A 29 5.73 -12.76 -2.96
CA ALA A 29 5.03 -13.64 -2.05
C ALA A 29 5.52 -15.10 -2.16
N ASP A 30 5.61 -15.74 -0.99
CA ASP A 30 5.80 -17.17 -0.87
C ASP A 30 4.44 -17.85 -0.67
N LEU A 31 4.08 -18.72 -1.60
CA LEU A 31 2.81 -19.44 -1.63
C LEU A 31 2.91 -20.88 -1.07
N GLN A 32 4.02 -21.24 -0.41
CA GLN A 32 4.24 -22.62 0.08
C GLN A 32 3.12 -23.12 0.98
N PHE A 33 2.54 -22.24 1.78
CA PHE A 33 1.50 -22.61 2.72
C PHE A 33 0.13 -22.85 2.08
N THR A 34 -0.08 -22.40 0.85
CA THR A 34 -1.36 -22.56 0.14
C THR A 34 -1.73 -24.01 -0.07
N ALA A 35 -0.77 -24.88 -0.40
CA ALA A 35 -1.01 -26.30 -0.68
C ALA A 35 -1.47 -27.12 0.56
N GLY A 36 -1.17 -26.67 1.78
CA GLY A 36 -1.48 -27.37 3.04
C GLY A 36 -2.82 -27.01 3.68
N LEU A 37 -3.53 -25.99 3.16
CA LEU A 37 -4.66 -25.34 3.83
C LEU A 37 -6.04 -26.01 3.64
N GLN A 38 -6.12 -27.22 3.11
CA GLN A 38 -7.42 -27.86 2.84
C GLN A 38 -8.30 -28.07 4.08
N LYS A 39 -7.76 -28.02 5.30
CA LYS A 39 -8.48 -28.27 6.55
C LYS A 39 -8.12 -27.37 7.74
N GLY A 40 -7.32 -26.33 7.57
CA GLY A 40 -6.88 -25.48 8.68
C GLY A 40 -7.03 -23.98 8.37
N ASP A 41 -7.32 -23.21 9.40
CA ASP A 41 -7.42 -21.74 9.31
C ASP A 41 -6.16 -21.05 9.84
N THR A 42 -5.24 -21.79 10.45
CA THR A 42 -4.03 -21.25 11.07
C THR A 42 -2.78 -21.88 10.50
N VAL A 43 -1.89 -21.05 9.98
CA VAL A 43 -0.53 -21.44 9.56
C VAL A 43 0.41 -21.24 10.73
N LYS A 44 1.17 -22.27 11.07
CA LYS A 44 2.14 -22.25 12.18
C LYS A 44 3.54 -22.55 11.66
N ARG A 45 4.51 -21.75 12.12
CA ARG A 45 5.92 -21.91 11.81
C ARG A 45 6.74 -21.90 13.08
N ARG A 46 7.67 -22.87 13.20
CA ARG A 46 8.60 -22.94 14.33
C ARG A 46 9.88 -22.19 14.02
N TYR A 47 10.44 -21.55 15.02
CA TYR A 47 11.74 -20.88 14.94
C TYR A 47 12.55 -21.12 16.22
N ARG A 48 13.87 -20.92 16.13
CA ARG A 48 14.75 -20.97 17.30
C ARG A 48 14.73 -19.64 18.02
N THR A 49 14.53 -19.67 19.34
CA THR A 49 14.46 -18.45 20.15
C THR A 49 15.83 -17.99 20.68
N ASN A 50 16.77 -18.93 20.83
CA ASN A 50 18.09 -18.63 21.34
C ASN A 50 19.19 -19.11 20.40
N PRO A 51 20.22 -18.28 20.16
CA PRO A 51 21.39 -18.65 19.40
C PRO A 51 22.26 -19.63 20.22
N ILE A 52 23.01 -20.47 19.52
CA ILE A 52 24.06 -21.30 20.11
C ILE A 52 25.38 -20.57 19.92
N PHE A 53 26.13 -20.39 20.99
CA PHE A 53 27.42 -19.73 21.00
C PHE A 53 28.55 -20.76 21.13
N ALA A 54 29.71 -20.47 20.55
CA ALA A 54 30.93 -21.19 20.90
C ALA A 54 31.42 -20.68 22.27
N ASN A 55 31.56 -21.58 23.22
CA ASN A 55 32.15 -21.31 24.51
C ASN A 55 33.55 -21.89 24.56
N ASP A 56 34.38 -21.33 25.42
CA ASP A 56 35.71 -21.88 25.66
C ASP A 56 35.61 -23.23 26.38
N LEU A 57 36.41 -24.17 25.92
CA LEU A 57 36.57 -25.44 26.58
C LEU A 57 37.45 -25.28 27.84
N GLY A 58 37.01 -25.80 28.97
CA GLY A 58 37.83 -25.76 30.17
C GLY A 58 39.14 -26.53 29.99
N SER A 59 40.21 -26.09 30.66
CA SER A 59 41.51 -26.77 30.61
C SER A 59 41.46 -28.24 31.10
N ASP A 60 40.41 -28.57 31.85
CA ASP A 60 40.07 -29.92 32.32
C ASP A 60 39.17 -30.71 31.35
N GLY A 61 38.86 -30.15 30.16
CA GLY A 61 37.93 -30.71 29.19
C GLY A 61 36.46 -30.50 29.52
N SER A 62 36.13 -29.66 30.51
CA SER A 62 34.74 -29.33 30.85
C SER A 62 34.11 -28.45 29.77
N TYR A 63 32.81 -28.63 29.49
CA TYR A 63 32.03 -27.86 28.54
C TYR A 63 30.74 -27.36 29.13
N THR A 64 30.23 -26.27 28.59
CA THR A 64 28.96 -25.68 29.01
C THR A 64 27.84 -26.12 28.05
N VAL A 65 26.82 -26.80 28.60
CA VAL A 65 25.64 -27.20 27.83
C VAL A 65 24.72 -26.00 27.64
N GLN A 66 24.37 -25.73 26.40
CA GLN A 66 23.40 -24.66 26.05
C GLN A 66 22.03 -25.29 25.81
N ASN A 67 21.00 -24.71 26.38
CA ASN A 67 19.64 -25.17 26.20
C ASN A 67 19.09 -24.72 24.85
N TYR A 68 18.46 -25.63 24.14
CA TYR A 68 17.75 -25.39 22.92
C TYR A 68 16.29 -25.00 23.23
N VAL A 69 15.82 -23.85 22.75
CA VAL A 69 14.44 -23.41 22.93
C VAL A 69 13.83 -23.09 21.57
N GLU A 70 12.68 -23.66 21.28
CA GLU A 70 11.89 -23.37 20.10
C GLU A 70 10.75 -22.41 20.44
N GLY A 71 10.52 -21.45 19.56
CA GLY A 71 9.34 -20.58 19.53
C GLY A 71 8.41 -21.00 18.38
N GLU A 72 7.18 -20.52 18.43
CA GLU A 72 6.19 -20.72 17.39
C GLU A 72 5.61 -19.35 16.97
N GLU A 73 5.56 -19.12 15.68
CA GLU A 73 4.82 -18.02 15.07
C GLU A 73 3.65 -18.56 14.28
N SER A 74 2.52 -17.89 14.35
CA SER A 74 1.33 -18.26 13.61
C SER A 74 0.61 -17.07 13.02
N PHE A 75 -0.19 -17.32 11.99
CA PHE A 75 -1.23 -16.41 11.54
C PHE A 75 -2.47 -17.18 11.13
N THR A 76 -3.61 -16.56 11.34
CA THR A 76 -4.92 -17.14 11.01
C THR A 76 -5.47 -16.46 9.78
N ILE A 77 -5.99 -17.26 8.86
CA ILE A 77 -6.57 -16.75 7.61
C ILE A 77 -7.92 -16.12 7.92
N SER A 78 -8.00 -14.79 7.83
CA SER A 78 -9.17 -14.03 8.25
C SER A 78 -9.73 -13.11 7.16
N LYS A 79 -8.95 -12.80 6.12
CA LYS A 79 -9.36 -11.85 5.09
C LYS A 79 -10.26 -12.54 4.07
N GLN A 80 -11.49 -12.07 4.00
CA GLN A 80 -12.47 -12.47 3.00
C GLN A 80 -12.77 -11.25 2.14
N LYS A 81 -12.51 -11.35 0.85
CA LYS A 81 -12.73 -10.25 -0.09
C LYS A 81 -13.63 -10.69 -1.22
N GLU A 82 -14.49 -9.79 -1.63
CA GLU A 82 -15.41 -10.01 -2.75
C GLU A 82 -15.49 -8.75 -3.62
N ALA A 83 -15.82 -8.98 -4.88
CA ALA A 83 -16.19 -7.93 -5.82
C ALA A 83 -17.41 -8.45 -6.59
N THR A 84 -18.50 -7.68 -6.58
CA THR A 84 -19.79 -8.12 -7.14
C THR A 84 -20.33 -7.10 -8.13
N VAL A 85 -20.83 -7.57 -9.26
CA VAL A 85 -21.56 -6.76 -10.23
C VAL A 85 -22.90 -7.39 -10.56
N ARG A 86 -23.98 -6.59 -10.54
CA ARG A 86 -25.31 -7.00 -10.95
C ARG A 86 -25.57 -6.66 -12.41
N ILE A 87 -25.90 -7.66 -13.22
CA ILE A 87 -26.25 -7.50 -14.63
C ILE A 87 -27.74 -7.77 -14.81
N VAL A 88 -28.48 -6.73 -15.24
CA VAL A 88 -29.90 -6.81 -15.53
C VAL A 88 -30.10 -7.25 -16.96
N LYS A 89 -30.70 -8.42 -17.20
CA LYS A 89 -30.86 -9.02 -18.53
C LYS A 89 -31.57 -8.12 -19.55
N PRO A 90 -32.67 -7.41 -19.23
CA PRO A 90 -33.30 -6.50 -20.19
C PRO A 90 -32.34 -5.43 -20.73
N THR A 91 -31.41 -4.92 -19.90
CA THR A 91 -30.42 -3.92 -20.31
C THR A 91 -29.38 -4.53 -21.25
N VAL A 92 -28.97 -5.78 -21.04
CA VAL A 92 -28.01 -6.50 -21.92
C VAL A 92 -28.57 -6.75 -23.31
N LEU A 93 -29.89 -6.99 -23.45
CA LEU A 93 -30.53 -7.18 -24.76
C LEU A 93 -30.47 -5.94 -25.66
N HIS A 94 -30.26 -4.77 -25.07
CA HIS A 94 -30.14 -3.51 -25.80
C HIS A 94 -28.69 -3.10 -26.10
N THR A 95 -27.70 -3.90 -25.69
CA THR A 95 -26.28 -3.62 -25.92
C THR A 95 -25.64 -4.70 -26.80
N ASP A 96 -24.84 -4.28 -27.75
CA ASP A 96 -24.07 -5.15 -28.67
C ASP A 96 -22.74 -5.63 -28.01
N LEU A 97 -22.53 -5.31 -26.72
CA LEU A 97 -21.26 -5.53 -25.99
C LEU A 97 -21.30 -6.85 -25.21
N ASP A 98 -20.18 -7.57 -25.19
CA ASP A 98 -19.98 -8.73 -24.30
C ASP A 98 -19.74 -8.25 -22.86
N VAL A 99 -20.82 -7.87 -22.21
CA VAL A 99 -20.86 -7.31 -20.86
C VAL A 99 -20.24 -8.27 -19.85
N THR A 100 -20.55 -9.56 -19.95
CA THR A 100 -20.10 -10.58 -18.98
C THR A 100 -18.57 -10.74 -18.99
N LYS A 101 -17.96 -10.78 -20.19
CA LYS A 101 -16.51 -10.92 -20.33
C LYS A 101 -15.77 -9.69 -19.84
N SER A 102 -16.29 -8.51 -20.13
CA SER A 102 -15.67 -7.25 -19.71
C SER A 102 -15.67 -7.09 -18.19
N TYR A 103 -16.83 -7.34 -17.54
CA TYR A 103 -16.93 -7.26 -16.07
C TYR A 103 -16.14 -8.37 -15.37
N GLY A 104 -16.05 -9.57 -15.94
CA GLY A 104 -15.22 -10.65 -15.38
C GLY A 104 -13.75 -10.25 -15.24
N VAL A 105 -13.18 -9.56 -16.23
CA VAL A 105 -11.81 -9.02 -16.15
C VAL A 105 -11.68 -7.94 -15.07
N GLN A 106 -12.68 -7.05 -14.96
CA GLN A 106 -12.65 -5.99 -13.93
C GLN A 106 -12.73 -6.56 -12.52
N LEU A 107 -13.59 -7.54 -12.28
CA LEU A 107 -13.70 -8.23 -10.98
C LEU A 107 -12.37 -8.91 -10.59
N SER A 108 -11.73 -9.62 -11.53
CA SER A 108 -10.42 -10.24 -11.31
C SER A 108 -9.36 -9.21 -10.92
N ASN A 109 -9.30 -8.12 -11.67
CA ASN A 109 -8.33 -7.07 -11.40
C ASN A 109 -8.56 -6.41 -10.03
N ALA A 110 -9.80 -6.15 -9.63
CA ALA A 110 -10.13 -5.59 -8.32
C ALA A 110 -9.62 -6.48 -7.18
N ILE A 111 -9.86 -7.80 -7.25
CA ILE A 111 -9.38 -8.75 -6.23
C ILE A 111 -7.84 -8.82 -6.22
N PHE A 112 -7.19 -8.88 -7.39
CA PHE A 112 -5.72 -8.93 -7.43
C PHE A 112 -5.06 -7.64 -6.93
N GLN A 113 -5.66 -6.48 -7.18
CA GLN A 113 -5.19 -5.20 -6.63
C GLN A 113 -5.31 -5.16 -5.11
N GLU A 114 -6.39 -5.70 -4.56
CA GLU A 114 -6.58 -5.77 -3.11
C GLU A 114 -5.56 -6.68 -2.44
N ILE A 115 -5.31 -7.88 -3.01
CA ILE A 115 -4.27 -8.80 -2.52
C ILE A 115 -2.89 -8.14 -2.58
N ASP A 116 -2.59 -7.42 -3.67
CA ASP A 116 -1.32 -6.72 -3.87
C ASP A 116 -1.11 -5.61 -2.84
N GLY A 117 -2.12 -4.74 -2.66
CA GLY A 117 -2.09 -3.65 -1.67
C GLY A 117 -1.94 -4.16 -0.23
N ASP A 118 -2.67 -5.22 0.12
CA ASP A 118 -2.56 -5.86 1.44
C ASP A 118 -1.18 -6.51 1.65
N THR A 119 -0.62 -7.14 0.61
CA THR A 119 0.70 -7.79 0.69
C THR A 119 1.82 -6.76 0.83
N LEU A 120 1.77 -5.68 0.05
CA LEU A 120 2.73 -4.58 0.15
C LEU A 120 2.66 -3.89 1.52
N ASN A 121 1.43 -3.69 2.05
CA ASN A 121 1.27 -3.14 3.39
C ASN A 121 1.78 -4.10 4.49
N ALA A 122 1.61 -5.41 4.33
CA ALA A 122 2.15 -6.39 5.28
C ALA A 122 3.68 -6.36 5.31
N ILE A 123 4.35 -6.22 4.15
CA ILE A 123 5.81 -6.07 4.09
C ILE A 123 6.24 -4.78 4.77
N ARG A 124 5.57 -3.64 4.48
CA ARG A 124 5.84 -2.37 5.14
C ARG A 124 5.73 -2.48 6.67
N ALA A 125 4.61 -3.03 7.14
CA ALA A 125 4.34 -3.14 8.58
C ALA A 125 5.27 -4.14 9.28
N GLY A 126 5.69 -5.19 8.58
CA GLY A 126 6.60 -6.22 9.08
C GLY A 126 8.08 -5.98 8.77
N ALA A 127 8.44 -4.88 8.11
CA ALA A 127 9.83 -4.59 7.78
C ALA A 127 10.70 -4.46 9.03
N GLY A 128 11.81 -5.18 9.07
CA GLY A 128 12.75 -5.15 10.19
C GLY A 128 13.64 -3.92 10.21
N ASN A 129 13.71 -3.18 9.11
CA ASN A 129 14.49 -1.97 8.97
C ASN A 129 13.70 -0.89 8.22
N THR A 130 14.04 0.36 8.50
CA THR A 130 13.50 1.53 7.79
C THR A 130 14.64 2.40 7.25
N ILE A 131 14.39 3.03 6.10
CA ILE A 131 15.18 4.12 5.55
C ILE A 131 14.26 5.34 5.53
N ASP A 132 14.63 6.36 6.25
CA ASP A 132 13.92 7.62 6.40
C ASP A 132 14.83 8.80 6.07
N ASP A 133 14.34 10.03 6.24
CA ASP A 133 15.13 11.23 6.03
C ASP A 133 16.40 11.28 6.92
N GLY A 134 16.29 10.78 8.16
CA GLY A 134 17.46 10.66 9.06
C GLY A 134 18.57 9.76 8.53
N SER A 135 18.22 8.71 7.78
CA SER A 135 19.20 7.83 7.12
C SER A 135 19.95 8.51 5.98
N LEU A 136 19.44 9.64 5.49
CA LEU A 136 20.07 10.49 4.45
C LEU A 136 20.66 11.79 5.00
N GLY A 137 20.78 11.92 6.32
CA GLY A 137 21.36 13.08 6.99
C GLY A 137 20.36 14.17 7.40
N GLY A 138 19.05 13.91 7.24
CA GLY A 138 17.99 14.80 7.68
C GLY A 138 17.41 14.43 9.06
N THR A 139 16.11 14.55 9.23
CA THR A 139 15.42 14.30 10.51
C THR A 139 14.84 12.89 10.56
N SER A 140 15.23 12.12 11.57
CA SER A 140 14.72 10.76 11.78
C SER A 140 13.18 10.74 11.96
N GLY A 141 12.56 9.73 11.37
CA GLY A 141 11.11 9.52 11.39
C GLY A 141 10.33 10.40 10.42
N ASN A 142 10.98 11.23 9.61
CA ASN A 142 10.37 11.96 8.49
C ASN A 142 10.54 11.19 7.18
N GLY A 143 9.65 11.45 6.22
CA GLY A 143 9.80 10.91 4.86
C GLY A 143 11.04 11.48 4.17
N ALA A 144 11.81 10.61 3.54
CA ALA A 144 13.01 10.96 2.80
C ALA A 144 12.69 11.72 1.52
N THR A 145 13.43 12.79 1.27
CA THR A 145 13.37 13.51 -0.01
C THR A 145 14.33 12.85 -1.01
N ILE A 146 13.77 12.23 -2.05
CA ILE A 146 14.55 11.55 -3.08
C ILE A 146 14.88 12.49 -4.22
N SER A 147 16.15 12.56 -4.59
CA SER A 147 16.68 13.42 -5.64
C SER A 147 17.70 12.66 -6.51
N ILE A 148 18.07 13.24 -7.66
CA ILE A 148 19.11 12.69 -8.52
C ILE A 148 20.44 12.54 -7.76
N ALA A 149 20.71 13.40 -6.78
CA ALA A 149 21.95 13.38 -6.01
C ALA A 149 22.03 12.20 -5.01
N ASN A 150 20.90 11.73 -4.49
CA ASN A 150 20.89 10.71 -3.43
C ASN A 150 20.28 9.37 -3.83
N VAL A 151 19.56 9.28 -4.96
CA VAL A 151 18.86 8.06 -5.39
C VAL A 151 19.80 6.85 -5.54
N ALA A 152 21.04 7.07 -5.97
CA ALA A 152 22.04 6.01 -6.10
C ALA A 152 22.54 5.46 -4.77
N ASN A 153 22.42 6.22 -3.69
CA ASN A 153 22.86 5.81 -2.36
C ASN A 153 21.84 4.87 -1.71
N LEU A 154 20.57 4.89 -2.15
CA LEU A 154 19.51 4.10 -1.56
C LEU A 154 19.75 2.58 -1.64
N PRO A 155 20.11 2.00 -2.82
CA PRO A 155 20.46 0.58 -2.89
C PRO A 155 21.66 0.21 -2.00
N VAL A 156 22.64 1.11 -1.87
CA VAL A 156 23.82 0.90 -1.02
C VAL A 156 23.45 0.89 0.45
N LEU A 157 22.62 1.85 0.90
CA LEU A 157 22.09 1.89 2.26
C LEU A 157 21.20 0.68 2.56
N ALA A 158 20.39 0.24 1.59
CA ALA A 158 19.58 -0.95 1.74
C ALA A 158 20.47 -2.20 1.93
N MET A 159 21.54 -2.34 1.16
CA MET A 159 22.51 -3.43 1.31
C MET A 159 23.22 -3.37 2.66
N GLU A 160 23.64 -2.20 3.12
CA GLU A 160 24.21 -2.01 4.45
C GLU A 160 23.26 -2.50 5.54
N LYS A 161 21.98 -2.10 5.46
CA LYS A 161 20.96 -2.55 6.42
C LYS A 161 20.70 -4.05 6.34
N PHE A 162 20.65 -4.66 5.17
CA PHE A 162 20.52 -6.11 5.03
C PHE A 162 21.69 -6.86 5.64
N MET A 163 22.92 -6.38 5.47
CA MET A 163 24.12 -6.99 6.04
C MET A 163 24.27 -6.71 7.54
N GLY A 164 23.89 -5.50 7.97
CA GLY A 164 24.05 -5.02 9.35
C GLY A 164 22.96 -5.43 10.31
N THR A 165 21.88 -6.05 9.84
CA THR A 165 20.75 -6.41 10.69
C THR A 165 21.13 -7.49 11.70
N ASN A 166 21.42 -7.08 12.91
CA ASN A 166 21.61 -7.96 14.06
C ASN A 166 20.27 -8.49 14.52
N VAL A 167 19.78 -9.56 13.91
CA VAL A 167 18.65 -10.27 14.46
C VAL A 167 19.17 -11.24 15.53
N VAL A 168 18.55 -11.21 16.68
CA VAL A 168 18.87 -11.99 17.89
C VAL A 168 18.96 -13.50 17.63
N TYR A 169 18.47 -13.98 16.50
CA TYR A 169 18.33 -15.41 16.17
C TYR A 169 19.49 -16.02 15.40
N SER A 170 20.52 -15.25 15.06
CA SER A 170 21.58 -15.80 14.20
C SER A 170 22.93 -15.18 14.46
N ASN A 171 23.63 -15.67 15.48
CA ASN A 171 25.06 -15.46 15.62
C ASN A 171 25.88 -16.02 14.44
N ASN A 172 25.31 -16.95 13.67
CA ASN A 172 25.94 -17.54 12.50
C ASN A 172 25.83 -16.67 11.24
N MET A 173 25.03 -15.56 11.28
CA MET A 173 24.90 -14.65 10.16
C MET A 173 25.81 -13.41 10.24
N LYS A 174 26.80 -13.40 11.11
CA LYS A 174 27.67 -12.25 11.25
C LYS A 174 28.58 -11.99 10.05
N PHE A 175 28.76 -12.92 9.15
CA PHE A 175 29.74 -12.78 8.07
C PHE A 175 29.25 -13.42 6.76
N GLY A 176 28.95 -12.58 5.79
CA GLY A 176 29.12 -12.88 4.38
C GLY A 176 27.96 -13.50 3.62
N LYS A 177 26.91 -14.00 4.25
CA LYS A 177 25.68 -14.39 3.53
C LYS A 177 24.71 -13.23 3.44
N LEU A 178 24.40 -12.86 2.22
CA LEU A 178 23.32 -11.91 1.96
C LEU A 178 21.97 -12.61 2.20
N PRO A 179 20.95 -11.94 2.76
CA PRO A 179 19.65 -12.56 3.03
C PRO A 179 19.03 -13.26 1.81
N TYR A 180 19.31 -12.79 0.61
CA TYR A 180 18.79 -13.38 -0.62
C TYR A 180 19.35 -14.77 -0.95
N GLU A 181 20.52 -15.14 -0.43
CA GLU A 181 21.10 -16.48 -0.65
C GLU A 181 20.30 -17.56 0.07
N ASP A 182 19.75 -17.24 1.24
CA ASP A 182 18.90 -18.15 2.01
C ASP A 182 17.49 -18.28 1.43
N TYR A 183 16.99 -17.22 0.77
CA TYR A 183 15.65 -17.17 0.18
C TYR A 183 15.63 -17.46 -1.33
N GLY A 184 16.78 -17.83 -1.91
CA GLY A 184 16.91 -18.20 -3.33
C GLY A 184 16.51 -17.10 -4.29
N GLY A 185 16.63 -15.84 -3.85
CA GLY A 185 15.89 -14.80 -4.46
C GLY A 185 16.68 -13.65 -5.04
N MET A 186 15.98 -13.05 -5.92
CA MET A 186 16.28 -11.80 -6.58
C MET A 186 16.03 -10.65 -5.60
N LEU A 187 17.01 -9.78 -5.42
CA LEU A 187 16.82 -8.51 -4.72
C LEU A 187 15.86 -7.63 -5.51
N THR A 188 14.84 -7.14 -4.85
CA THR A 188 13.74 -6.39 -5.45
C THR A 188 13.57 -5.04 -4.77
N TRP A 189 13.43 -3.99 -5.57
CA TRP A 189 13.06 -2.68 -5.10
C TRP A 189 11.75 -2.23 -5.75
N ILE A 190 10.70 -2.09 -4.95
CA ILE A 190 9.37 -1.66 -5.41
C ILE A 190 9.26 -0.17 -5.16
N VAL A 191 9.08 0.60 -6.21
CA VAL A 191 9.11 2.07 -6.17
C VAL A 191 7.79 2.68 -6.63
N PRO A 192 7.37 3.80 -6.05
CA PRO A 192 6.29 4.60 -6.61
C PRO A 192 6.75 5.32 -7.89
N PRO A 193 5.84 5.69 -8.80
CA PRO A 193 6.17 6.36 -10.05
C PRO A 193 7.04 7.62 -9.91
N GLN A 194 6.86 8.36 -8.84
CA GLN A 194 7.67 9.56 -8.56
C GLN A 194 9.16 9.22 -8.31
N VAL A 195 9.46 8.14 -7.61
CA VAL A 195 10.85 7.67 -7.42
C VAL A 195 11.39 7.09 -8.71
N TRP A 196 10.56 6.35 -9.46
CA TRP A 196 10.93 5.84 -10.78
C TRP A 196 11.39 6.94 -11.73
N THR A 197 10.68 8.06 -11.78
CA THR A 197 11.09 9.22 -12.60
C THR A 197 12.46 9.74 -12.19
N VAL A 198 12.76 9.82 -10.89
CA VAL A 198 14.08 10.24 -10.41
C VAL A 198 15.16 9.24 -10.81
N ILE A 199 14.88 7.94 -10.74
CA ILE A 199 15.83 6.89 -11.20
C ILE A 199 16.10 7.05 -12.69
N GLN A 200 15.06 7.24 -13.52
CA GLN A 200 15.24 7.46 -14.95
C GLN A 200 16.11 8.70 -15.23
N LEU A 201 15.82 9.83 -14.60
CA LEU A 201 16.61 11.05 -14.76
C LEU A 201 18.08 10.84 -14.31
N TYR A 202 18.30 10.12 -13.21
CA TYR A 202 19.63 9.78 -12.75
C TYR A 202 20.39 8.92 -13.78
N MET A 203 19.73 7.92 -14.38
CA MET A 203 20.35 7.07 -15.39
C MET A 203 20.65 7.85 -16.68
N MET A 204 19.71 8.69 -17.14
CA MET A 204 19.88 9.55 -18.31
C MET A 204 21.04 10.56 -18.17
N ALA A 205 21.29 11.03 -16.96
CA ALA A 205 22.40 11.94 -16.66
C ALA A 205 23.77 11.26 -16.69
N ARG A 206 23.83 9.92 -16.79
CA ARG A 206 25.06 9.15 -16.82
C ARG A 206 25.49 8.82 -18.24
N ASN A 207 26.77 9.11 -18.53
CA ASN A 207 27.40 8.72 -19.80
C ASN A 207 27.86 7.25 -19.74
N THR A 208 26.92 6.31 -19.75
CA THR A 208 27.14 4.87 -19.65
C THR A 208 26.22 4.14 -20.62
N PRO A 209 26.53 2.89 -21.03
CA PRO A 209 25.63 2.10 -21.89
C PRO A 209 24.21 1.94 -21.31
N GLN A 210 24.06 1.89 -19.99
CA GLN A 210 22.75 1.88 -19.34
C GLN A 210 22.03 3.24 -19.44
N GLY A 211 22.77 4.34 -19.33
CA GLY A 211 22.26 5.68 -19.57
C GLY A 211 21.75 5.85 -20.99
N ASP A 212 22.51 5.40 -21.97
CA ASP A 212 22.11 5.44 -23.39
C ASP A 212 20.85 4.61 -23.65
N THR A 213 20.73 3.46 -23.00
CA THR A 213 19.50 2.62 -23.07
C THR A 213 18.30 3.31 -22.42
N ALA A 214 18.50 3.95 -21.27
CA ALA A 214 17.44 4.71 -20.59
C ALA A 214 16.99 5.93 -21.40
N VAL A 215 17.90 6.61 -22.09
CA VAL A 215 17.58 7.72 -23.01
C VAL A 215 16.80 7.22 -24.23
N THR A 216 17.19 6.06 -24.78
CA THR A 216 16.59 5.56 -26.02
C THR A 216 15.19 4.97 -25.82
N ASN A 217 14.95 4.21 -24.75
CA ASN A 217 13.71 3.47 -24.54
C ASN A 217 13.11 3.57 -23.13
N GLY A 218 13.71 4.36 -22.24
CA GLY A 218 13.23 4.54 -20.85
C GLY A 218 13.41 3.31 -19.96
N TYR A 219 14.16 2.31 -20.39
CA TYR A 219 14.32 1.07 -19.64
C TYR A 219 15.35 1.23 -18.52
N VAL A 220 14.93 0.96 -17.28
CA VAL A 220 15.76 0.88 -16.10
C VAL A 220 15.43 -0.44 -15.39
N GLY A 221 16.02 -1.54 -15.80
CA GLY A 221 15.72 -2.85 -15.23
C GLY A 221 16.29 -3.06 -13.83
N GLN A 222 17.48 -2.49 -13.57
CA GLN A 222 18.23 -2.73 -12.35
C GLN A 222 19.00 -1.48 -11.92
N LEU A 223 19.00 -1.19 -10.63
CA LEU A 223 19.86 -0.17 -10.02
C LEU A 223 20.65 -0.79 -8.86
N GLY A 224 21.97 -0.76 -8.95
CA GLY A 224 22.84 -1.53 -8.06
C GLY A 224 22.58 -3.04 -8.22
N GLN A 225 22.28 -3.73 -7.15
CA GLN A 225 21.95 -5.16 -7.16
C GLN A 225 20.43 -5.45 -7.16
N PHE A 226 19.59 -4.40 -7.19
CA PHE A 226 18.14 -4.51 -7.07
C PHE A 226 17.47 -4.40 -8.43
N ASN A 227 16.55 -5.34 -8.70
CA ASN A 227 15.59 -5.21 -9.78
C ASN A 227 14.49 -4.23 -9.36
N VAL A 228 14.23 -3.24 -10.19
CA VAL A 228 13.30 -2.15 -9.88
C VAL A 228 11.94 -2.44 -10.50
N PHE A 229 10.90 -2.47 -9.67
CA PHE A 229 9.50 -2.61 -10.08
C PHE A 229 8.72 -1.36 -9.70
N VAL A 230 7.85 -0.91 -10.59
CA VAL A 230 7.00 0.27 -10.35
C VAL A 230 5.61 -0.18 -9.92
N SER A 231 5.10 0.35 -8.82
CA SER A 231 3.74 0.09 -8.37
C SER A 231 3.05 1.36 -7.87
N ASN A 232 1.77 1.49 -8.23
CA ASN A 232 0.85 2.47 -7.65
C ASN A 232 0.11 1.91 -6.41
N ASN A 233 0.25 0.61 -6.11
CA ASN A 233 -0.42 -0.05 -4.99
C ASN A 233 0.35 0.05 -3.67
N LEU A 234 1.39 0.86 -3.63
CA LEU A 234 2.18 1.08 -2.42
C LEU A 234 1.33 1.78 -1.34
N PRO A 235 1.51 1.43 -0.05
CA PRO A 235 0.80 2.09 1.03
C PRO A 235 1.26 3.54 1.18
N PHE A 236 0.32 4.39 1.55
CA PHE A 236 0.53 5.80 1.86
C PHE A 236 0.22 6.05 3.33
N THR A 237 1.05 6.82 4.01
CA THR A 237 0.77 7.29 5.37
C THR A 237 0.84 8.80 5.45
N ALA A 238 0.03 9.38 6.32
CA ALA A 238 0.05 10.80 6.62
C ALA A 238 -0.29 11.05 8.08
N ARG A 239 0.16 12.18 8.59
CA ARG A 239 -0.19 12.66 9.93
C ARG A 239 -0.94 13.96 9.84
N LEU A 240 -2.14 14.00 10.40
CA LEU A 240 -2.89 15.20 10.71
C LEU A 240 -2.57 15.61 12.15
N THR A 241 -1.92 16.74 12.33
CA THR A 241 -1.63 17.30 13.67
C THR A 241 -2.73 18.28 14.05
N LEU A 242 -3.21 18.16 15.28
CA LEU A 242 -4.21 19.05 15.89
C LEU A 242 -3.57 19.78 17.07
N GLY A 243 -2.92 20.91 16.81
CA GLY A 243 -2.34 21.78 17.83
C GLY A 243 -3.38 22.62 18.60
N ALA A 244 -4.60 22.70 18.08
CA ALA A 244 -5.75 23.35 18.68
C ALA A 244 -7.03 22.61 18.27
N ASN A 245 -8.14 22.85 18.98
CA ASN A 245 -9.43 22.32 18.55
C ASN A 245 -9.86 22.98 17.22
N PRO A 246 -10.32 22.22 16.20
CA PRO A 246 -10.87 22.81 14.99
C PRO A 246 -12.04 23.74 15.26
N SER A 247 -12.24 24.71 14.37
CA SER A 247 -13.38 25.62 14.41
C SER A 247 -14.57 25.03 13.65
N ASP A 248 -15.78 25.46 14.00
CA ASP A 248 -16.99 25.05 13.25
C ASP A 248 -16.90 25.49 11.78
N GLY A 249 -17.03 24.55 10.88
CA GLY A 249 -16.90 24.76 9.44
C GLY A 249 -15.50 24.49 8.86
N ASP A 250 -14.48 24.25 9.67
CA ASP A 250 -13.18 23.77 9.21
C ASP A 250 -13.33 22.48 8.40
N THR A 251 -12.40 22.21 7.49
CA THR A 251 -12.48 21.03 6.61
C THR A 251 -11.14 20.29 6.50
N MET A 252 -11.22 18.98 6.28
CA MET A 252 -10.11 18.17 5.78
C MET A 252 -10.55 17.41 4.53
N THR A 253 -9.66 17.28 3.55
CA THR A 253 -9.93 16.57 2.30
C THR A 253 -8.87 15.50 2.07
N ILE A 254 -9.32 14.27 1.81
CA ILE A 254 -8.50 13.10 1.54
C ILE A 254 -8.97 12.50 0.21
N LYS A 255 -8.09 12.39 -0.79
CA LYS A 255 -8.44 11.89 -2.14
C LYS A 255 -9.65 12.60 -2.77
N GLY A 256 -9.80 13.91 -2.57
CA GLY A 256 -10.95 14.68 -3.06
C GLY A 256 -12.23 14.55 -2.23
N VAL A 257 -12.29 13.67 -1.25
CA VAL A 257 -13.41 13.55 -0.32
C VAL A 257 -13.22 14.50 0.86
N THR A 258 -14.19 15.39 1.08
CA THR A 258 -14.11 16.44 2.11
C THR A 258 -14.97 16.09 3.31
N PHE A 259 -14.35 16.05 4.48
CA PHE A 259 -15.00 16.00 5.79
C PHE A 259 -15.08 17.40 6.37
N ARG A 260 -16.16 17.69 7.12
CA ARG A 260 -16.38 18.99 7.76
C ARG A 260 -16.42 18.82 9.28
N PHE A 261 -15.81 19.75 9.98
CA PHE A 261 -15.85 19.81 11.43
C PHE A 261 -17.02 20.66 11.88
N LYS A 262 -17.87 20.10 12.76
CA LYS A 262 -19.09 20.74 13.23
C LYS A 262 -19.24 20.63 14.75
N SER A 263 -19.78 21.68 15.39
CA SER A 263 -20.13 21.63 16.81
C SER A 263 -21.23 20.60 17.07
N ALA A 264 -22.13 20.39 16.08
CA ALA A 264 -23.11 19.31 16.04
C ALA A 264 -23.21 18.82 14.59
N THR A 265 -23.15 17.52 14.37
CA THR A 265 -23.29 16.91 13.05
C THR A 265 -24.71 17.14 12.51
N ALA A 266 -24.83 17.54 11.26
CA ALA A 266 -26.11 17.87 10.63
C ALA A 266 -26.22 17.37 9.18
N ALA A 267 -25.11 16.94 8.57
CA ALA A 267 -25.09 16.43 7.21
C ALA A 267 -23.97 15.40 7.04
N ASN A 268 -24.15 14.52 6.03
CA ASN A 268 -23.20 13.44 5.75
C ASN A 268 -21.77 13.96 5.56
N GLY A 269 -20.83 13.31 6.23
CA GLY A 269 -19.43 13.68 6.29
C GLY A 269 -19.08 14.74 7.34
N ASP A 270 -20.02 15.08 8.23
CA ASP A 270 -19.75 15.93 9.37
C ASP A 270 -19.11 15.13 10.51
N ILE A 271 -18.01 15.65 11.04
CA ILE A 271 -17.32 15.13 12.22
C ILE A 271 -17.55 16.11 13.36
N GLN A 272 -18.01 15.62 14.51
CA GLN A 272 -18.21 16.46 15.69
C GLN A 272 -16.91 16.93 16.28
N ILE A 273 -16.84 18.22 16.61
CA ILE A 273 -15.75 18.82 17.35
C ILE A 273 -15.89 18.37 18.81
N GLY A 274 -14.84 17.77 19.37
CA GLY A 274 -14.78 17.37 20.77
C GLY A 274 -14.53 18.55 21.73
N ALA A 275 -14.52 18.28 23.01
CA ALA A 275 -14.23 19.31 24.03
C ALA A 275 -12.78 19.79 23.93
N THR A 276 -11.86 18.93 23.53
CA THR A 276 -10.43 19.21 23.35
C THR A 276 -9.96 18.76 21.96
N ALA A 277 -8.74 19.15 21.58
CA ALA A 277 -8.10 18.68 20.35
C ALA A 277 -7.90 17.14 20.37
N ALA A 278 -7.66 16.56 21.54
CA ALA A 278 -7.55 15.12 21.70
C ALA A 278 -8.90 14.42 21.46
N ASP A 279 -9.99 14.90 22.07
CA ASP A 279 -11.33 14.35 21.83
C ASP A 279 -11.74 14.48 20.36
N THR A 280 -11.30 15.54 19.69
CA THR A 280 -11.56 15.71 18.24
C THR A 280 -10.71 14.73 17.43
N ALA A 281 -9.48 14.41 17.85
CA ALA A 281 -8.67 13.38 17.18
C ALA A 281 -9.34 12.00 17.28
N ASP A 282 -9.90 11.65 18.44
CA ASP A 282 -10.69 10.42 18.63
C ASP A 282 -11.90 10.37 17.69
N ASN A 283 -12.62 11.50 17.56
CA ASN A 283 -13.76 11.62 16.65
C ASN A 283 -13.35 11.45 15.19
N ILE A 284 -12.22 12.01 14.77
CA ILE A 284 -11.66 11.83 13.43
C ILE A 284 -11.33 10.35 13.18
N VAL A 285 -10.64 9.69 14.12
CA VAL A 285 -10.30 8.27 14.00
C VAL A 285 -11.56 7.43 13.88
N THR A 286 -12.58 7.71 14.68
CA THR A 286 -13.88 7.04 14.61
C THR A 286 -14.53 7.23 13.25
N ALA A 287 -14.59 8.45 12.73
CA ALA A 287 -15.18 8.78 11.44
C ALA A 287 -14.44 8.09 10.26
N LEU A 288 -13.10 8.15 10.26
CA LEU A 288 -12.29 7.56 9.20
C LEU A 288 -12.32 6.02 9.18
N ASN A 289 -12.60 5.39 10.32
CA ASN A 289 -12.76 3.94 10.42
C ASN A 289 -14.22 3.46 10.26
N ALA A 290 -15.19 4.38 10.15
CA ALA A 290 -16.63 4.08 10.07
C ALA A 290 -17.32 4.83 8.93
N LEU A 291 -16.72 4.89 7.74
CA LEU A 291 -17.12 5.75 6.60
C LEU A 291 -18.60 5.64 6.22
N THR A 292 -19.18 4.45 6.30
CA THR A 292 -20.58 4.17 5.92
C THR A 292 -21.50 3.88 7.13
N THR A 293 -21.00 4.07 8.36
CA THR A 293 -21.75 3.78 9.58
C THR A 293 -21.87 5.03 10.44
N ASN A 294 -23.12 5.46 10.69
CA ASN A 294 -23.40 6.56 11.61
C ASN A 294 -22.93 6.25 13.03
N VAL A 295 -22.20 7.16 13.63
CA VAL A 295 -21.79 7.10 15.03
C VAL A 295 -22.39 8.31 15.76
N THR A 296 -23.35 8.06 16.62
CA THR A 296 -24.17 9.07 17.31
C THR A 296 -23.30 10.13 17.98
N ASN A 297 -23.54 11.40 17.68
CA ASN A 297 -22.83 12.58 18.18
C ASN A 297 -21.30 12.57 17.87
N VAL A 298 -20.86 11.81 16.88
CA VAL A 298 -19.46 11.77 16.45
C VAL A 298 -19.35 11.99 14.95
N TYR A 299 -20.13 11.25 14.16
CA TYR A 299 -19.99 11.25 12.71
C TYR A 299 -21.30 10.89 12.00
N ASP A 300 -21.69 11.71 11.03
CA ASP A 300 -22.76 11.40 10.06
C ASP A 300 -22.14 10.78 8.81
N ALA A 301 -22.38 9.48 8.61
CA ALA A 301 -21.76 8.68 7.57
C ALA A 301 -22.19 9.06 6.15
N TRP A 302 -21.35 8.73 5.18
CA TRP A 302 -21.67 8.80 3.75
C TRP A 302 -22.72 7.74 3.40
N VAL A 303 -23.65 8.10 2.50
CA VAL A 303 -24.68 7.21 1.97
C VAL A 303 -24.28 6.76 0.56
N ASP A 304 -24.06 5.47 0.39
CA ASP A 304 -23.71 4.87 -0.90
C ASP A 304 -24.81 5.13 -1.96
N GLY A 305 -24.39 5.40 -3.18
CA GLY A 305 -25.24 5.79 -4.28
C GLY A 305 -25.75 7.25 -4.25
N THR A 306 -25.46 8.01 -3.16
CA THR A 306 -25.88 9.40 -3.00
C THR A 306 -24.68 10.33 -2.81
N ASP A 307 -23.78 9.98 -1.90
CA ASP A 307 -22.59 10.76 -1.59
C ASP A 307 -21.44 10.33 -2.49
N THR A 308 -21.32 10.98 -3.65
CA THR A 308 -20.35 10.62 -4.68
C THR A 308 -19.25 11.66 -4.86
N VAL A 309 -18.15 11.26 -5.46
CA VAL A 309 -17.02 12.10 -5.89
C VAL A 309 -16.60 11.72 -7.29
N SER A 310 -16.06 12.64 -8.05
CA SER A 310 -15.49 12.36 -9.37
C SER A 310 -14.01 12.03 -9.26
N GLU A 311 -13.62 10.83 -9.67
CA GLU A 311 -12.23 10.39 -9.71
C GLU A 311 -11.93 9.79 -11.09
N GLY A 312 -10.89 10.31 -11.76
CA GLY A 312 -10.49 9.81 -13.08
C GLY A 312 -11.55 9.88 -14.16
N GLY A 313 -12.57 10.78 -14.03
CA GLY A 313 -13.70 10.90 -14.95
C GLY A 313 -14.88 9.96 -14.63
N PHE A 314 -14.79 9.18 -13.56
CA PHE A 314 -15.88 8.33 -13.06
C PHE A 314 -16.51 8.96 -11.81
N THR A 315 -17.82 8.74 -11.65
CA THR A 315 -18.54 9.06 -10.41
C THR A 315 -18.53 7.82 -9.54
N ILE A 316 -17.91 7.90 -8.36
CA ILE A 316 -17.78 6.81 -7.39
C ILE A 316 -18.28 7.26 -6.02
N ASP A 317 -18.69 6.33 -5.19
CA ASP A 317 -19.08 6.64 -3.82
C ASP A 317 -17.88 7.15 -3.01
N LYS A 318 -18.12 8.09 -2.09
CA LYS A 318 -17.05 8.68 -1.28
C LYS A 318 -16.38 7.65 -0.37
N SER A 319 -17.14 6.66 0.09
CA SER A 319 -16.62 5.51 0.84
C SER A 319 -15.65 4.67 0.01
N ASP A 320 -16.01 4.40 -1.27
CA ASP A 320 -15.19 3.63 -2.19
C ASP A 320 -13.92 4.38 -2.60
N ALA A 321 -14.01 5.70 -2.79
CA ALA A 321 -12.84 6.56 -3.04
C ALA A 321 -11.78 6.46 -1.92
N LEU A 322 -12.25 6.23 -0.68
CA LEU A 322 -11.42 6.07 0.50
C LEU A 322 -11.14 4.59 0.86
N HIS A 323 -11.39 3.66 -0.06
CA HIS A 323 -11.12 2.25 0.16
C HIS A 323 -9.68 2.00 0.65
N GLY A 324 -9.54 1.10 1.62
CA GLY A 324 -8.23 0.79 2.25
C GLY A 324 -7.74 1.81 3.27
N LEU A 325 -8.53 2.87 3.55
CA LEU A 325 -8.20 3.85 4.57
C LEU A 325 -8.39 3.27 5.97
N SER A 326 -7.48 3.60 6.87
CA SER A 326 -7.60 3.37 8.31
C SER A 326 -6.90 4.49 9.05
N ALA A 327 -7.35 4.79 10.26
CA ALA A 327 -6.77 5.83 11.10
C ALA A 327 -6.48 5.30 12.50
N THR A 328 -5.42 5.84 13.12
CA THR A 328 -5.04 5.55 14.50
C THR A 328 -4.83 6.84 15.27
N ASP A 329 -5.25 6.83 16.55
CA ASP A 329 -5.08 7.97 17.43
C ASP A 329 -3.64 8.07 17.97
N GLY A 330 -3.15 9.32 18.06
CA GLY A 330 -1.88 9.71 18.70
C GLY A 330 -2.05 10.83 19.71
N THR A 331 -3.23 10.97 20.30
CA THR A 331 -3.64 11.97 21.33
C THR A 331 -3.87 13.37 20.76
N THR A 332 -2.90 13.98 20.09
CA THR A 332 -3.01 15.31 19.45
C THR A 332 -2.74 15.27 17.96
N TYR A 333 -2.69 14.10 17.41
CA TYR A 333 -2.55 13.86 15.98
C TYR A 333 -3.26 12.57 15.58
N VAL A 334 -3.61 12.48 14.31
CA VAL A 334 -4.20 11.29 13.72
C VAL A 334 -3.25 10.77 12.65
N ASP A 335 -2.79 9.54 12.78
CA ASP A 335 -2.03 8.85 11.75
C ASP A 335 -3.00 8.12 10.81
N ILE A 336 -2.92 8.44 9.53
CA ILE A 336 -3.77 7.93 8.47
C ILE A 336 -2.94 6.98 7.62
N LEU A 337 -3.45 5.79 7.37
CA LEU A 337 -2.91 4.80 6.45
C LEU A 337 -3.92 4.55 5.34
N ILE A 338 -3.49 4.58 4.09
CA ILE A 338 -4.29 4.17 2.92
C ILE A 338 -3.52 3.09 2.17
N LYS A 339 -4.06 1.89 2.14
CA LYS A 339 -3.47 0.76 1.42
C LYS A 339 -3.73 0.89 -0.08
N GLY A 340 -2.80 0.44 -0.89
CA GLY A 340 -2.99 0.35 -2.34
C GLY A 340 -3.24 1.69 -3.05
N ALA A 341 -2.86 2.81 -2.45
CA ALA A 341 -3.22 4.13 -2.95
C ALA A 341 -2.07 4.87 -3.67
N GLY A 342 -0.82 4.44 -3.47
CA GLY A 342 0.33 5.19 -3.96
C GLY A 342 0.35 6.62 -3.41
N LYS A 343 0.61 7.61 -4.26
CA LYS A 343 0.58 9.02 -3.83
C LYS A 343 -0.85 9.53 -3.66
N VAL A 344 -1.19 10.02 -2.48
CA VAL A 344 -2.51 10.61 -2.15
C VAL A 344 -2.42 12.13 -2.02
N THR A 345 -3.43 12.81 -2.53
CA THR A 345 -3.58 14.26 -2.34
C THR A 345 -4.35 14.51 -1.05
N LEU A 346 -3.76 15.33 -0.19
CA LEU A 346 -4.35 15.79 1.06
C LEU A 346 -4.42 17.31 1.07
N SER A 347 -5.50 17.85 1.60
CA SER A 347 -5.63 19.28 1.86
C SER A 347 -6.47 19.51 3.10
N SER A 348 -6.36 20.69 3.68
CA SER A 348 -7.17 21.10 4.83
C SER A 348 -7.39 22.61 4.80
N SER A 349 -8.52 23.03 5.34
CA SER A 349 -8.85 24.44 5.55
C SER A 349 -9.19 24.62 7.03
N PHE A 350 -8.13 24.70 7.85
CA PHE A 350 -8.27 24.95 9.28
C PHE A 350 -8.09 26.43 9.59
N THR A 351 -8.94 26.98 10.45
CA THR A 351 -8.80 28.33 10.99
C THR A 351 -7.53 28.46 11.81
N SER A 352 -7.15 27.45 12.57
CA SER A 352 -5.90 27.41 13.33
C SER A 352 -4.75 26.91 12.47
N ALA A 353 -3.69 27.69 12.33
CA ALA A 353 -2.47 27.31 11.59
C ALA A 353 -1.69 26.15 12.26
N SER A 354 -2.00 25.82 13.53
CA SER A 354 -1.42 24.67 14.22
C SER A 354 -2.07 23.33 13.85
N ASN A 355 -3.21 23.35 13.14
CA ASN A 355 -3.91 22.20 12.62
C ASN A 355 -3.53 22.00 11.15
N LEU A 356 -2.80 20.95 10.83
CA LEU A 356 -2.33 20.74 9.45
C LEU A 356 -1.96 19.27 9.20
N PHE A 357 -2.02 18.88 7.95
CA PHE A 357 -1.32 17.70 7.48
C PHE A 357 0.19 17.97 7.48
N THR A 358 0.93 17.27 8.34
CA THR A 358 2.38 17.45 8.47
C THR A 358 3.09 16.97 7.19
N ALA A 359 3.62 17.87 6.39
CA ALA A 359 4.21 17.58 5.09
C ALA A 359 5.32 16.51 5.15
N ALA A 360 6.19 16.58 6.16
CA ALA A 360 7.27 15.61 6.38
C ALA A 360 6.77 14.20 6.76
N LYS A 361 5.50 14.06 7.14
CA LYS A 361 4.84 12.79 7.49
C LYS A 361 3.87 12.31 6.41
N GLN A 362 3.77 12.99 5.29
CA GLN A 362 3.06 12.50 4.10
C GLN A 362 4.02 11.64 3.30
N VAL A 363 3.87 10.34 3.39
CA VAL A 363 4.87 9.36 2.95
C VAL A 363 4.24 8.29 2.08
N VAL A 364 4.84 8.04 0.92
CA VAL A 364 4.62 6.82 0.14
C VAL A 364 5.72 5.83 0.51
N HIS A 365 5.32 4.62 0.86
CA HIS A 365 6.25 3.58 1.28
C HIS A 365 6.79 2.80 0.09
N SER A 366 8.06 2.99 -0.22
CA SER A 366 8.81 2.18 -1.18
C SER A 366 9.47 1.01 -0.44
N ILE A 367 9.60 -0.15 -1.08
CA ILE A 367 9.97 -1.37 -0.38
C ILE A 367 11.20 -2.00 -1.02
N PHE A 368 12.25 -2.22 -0.24
CA PHE A 368 13.33 -3.14 -0.60
C PHE A 368 13.05 -4.50 0.04
N THR A 369 13.07 -5.56 -0.75
CA THR A 369 12.80 -6.90 -0.27
C THR A 369 13.51 -7.95 -1.14
N VAL A 370 13.47 -9.18 -0.69
CA VAL A 370 13.90 -10.35 -1.47
C VAL A 370 12.66 -10.99 -2.09
N ALA A 371 12.80 -11.62 -3.25
CA ALA A 371 11.71 -12.41 -3.82
C ALA A 371 11.26 -13.50 -2.84
N LYS A 372 9.96 -13.77 -2.79
CA LYS A 372 9.33 -14.76 -1.90
C LYS A 372 9.54 -14.48 -0.39
N ASN A 373 9.59 -13.22 -0.02
CA ASN A 373 9.87 -12.81 1.35
C ASN A 373 8.63 -12.54 2.21
N VAL A 374 7.43 -12.62 1.70
CA VAL A 374 6.19 -12.52 2.45
C VAL A 374 5.39 -13.81 2.30
N SER A 375 4.97 -14.38 3.41
CA SER A 375 4.14 -15.58 3.39
C SER A 375 2.69 -15.18 3.08
N LEU A 376 2.19 -15.60 1.93
CA LEU A 376 0.82 -15.43 1.49
C LEU A 376 0.15 -16.82 1.46
N ALA A 377 -0.92 -16.97 2.21
CA ALA A 377 -1.70 -18.19 2.25
C ALA A 377 -3.08 -17.90 1.62
N VAL A 378 -3.34 -18.51 0.48
CA VAL A 378 -4.62 -18.42 -0.21
C VAL A 378 -5.38 -19.72 0.03
N ARG A 379 -6.49 -19.63 0.80
CA ARG A 379 -7.34 -20.77 1.10
C ARG A 379 -8.31 -21.07 -0.04
N LYS A 380 -8.80 -20.02 -0.67
CA LYS A 380 -9.70 -20.11 -1.82
C LYS A 380 -9.16 -19.18 -2.92
N ASP A 381 -8.76 -19.78 -4.02
CA ASP A 381 -8.39 -19.03 -5.20
C ASP A 381 -9.56 -18.19 -5.70
N PRO A 382 -9.31 -17.01 -6.29
CA PRO A 382 -10.37 -16.18 -6.84
C PRO A 382 -11.22 -16.95 -7.84
N GLU A 383 -12.52 -17.03 -7.59
CA GLU A 383 -13.48 -17.76 -8.40
C GLU A 383 -14.72 -16.91 -8.63
N ILE A 384 -15.26 -16.94 -9.84
CA ILE A 384 -16.50 -16.25 -10.19
C ILE A 384 -17.68 -17.15 -9.85
N TYR A 385 -18.58 -16.64 -9.02
CA TYR A 385 -19.85 -17.24 -8.67
C TYR A 385 -21.00 -16.47 -9.31
N GLU A 386 -21.90 -17.19 -9.99
CA GLU A 386 -23.10 -16.60 -10.58
C GLU A 386 -24.32 -16.91 -9.72
N ASN A 387 -25.10 -15.90 -9.36
CA ASN A 387 -26.33 -16.05 -8.62
C ASN A 387 -27.50 -15.36 -9.32
N PHE A 388 -28.67 -16.02 -9.31
CA PHE A 388 -29.91 -15.42 -9.82
C PHE A 388 -30.53 -14.55 -8.73
N VAL A 389 -30.88 -13.32 -9.08
CA VAL A 389 -31.53 -12.41 -8.14
C VAL A 389 -32.98 -12.79 -8.02
N SER A 390 -33.44 -13.13 -6.81
CA SER A 390 -34.81 -13.43 -6.52
C SER A 390 -35.74 -12.22 -6.78
N GLY A 391 -36.80 -12.40 -7.56
CA GLY A 391 -37.72 -11.33 -7.89
C GLY A 391 -37.28 -10.35 -8.98
N ALA A 392 -36.13 -10.58 -9.62
CA ALA A 392 -35.63 -9.75 -10.70
C ALA A 392 -35.07 -10.57 -11.86
N VAL A 393 -35.17 -10.05 -13.10
CA VAL A 393 -34.52 -10.65 -14.28
C VAL A 393 -33.08 -10.17 -14.37
N ALA A 394 -32.28 -10.57 -13.38
CA ALA A 394 -30.90 -10.17 -13.21
C ALA A 394 -30.04 -11.33 -12.72
N LYS A 395 -28.73 -11.23 -12.95
CA LYS A 395 -27.71 -12.10 -12.36
C LYS A 395 -26.67 -11.26 -11.63
N ASP A 396 -26.25 -11.73 -10.47
CA ASP A 396 -25.09 -11.22 -9.76
C ASP A 396 -23.88 -12.10 -10.10
N TYR A 397 -22.79 -11.45 -10.49
CA TYR A 397 -21.49 -12.06 -10.72
C TYR A 397 -20.57 -11.61 -9.60
N THR A 398 -20.23 -12.53 -8.72
CA THR A 398 -19.36 -12.28 -7.57
C THR A 398 -18.06 -13.02 -7.74
N MET A 399 -16.92 -12.30 -7.73
CA MET A 399 -15.63 -12.91 -7.53
C MET A 399 -15.24 -12.77 -6.06
N TRP A 400 -14.80 -13.85 -5.43
CA TRP A 400 -14.44 -13.85 -4.04
C TRP A 400 -13.19 -14.69 -3.79
N THR A 401 -12.47 -14.35 -2.70
CA THR A 401 -11.26 -15.04 -2.28
C THR A 401 -11.15 -15.02 -0.76
N VAL A 402 -10.44 -16.00 -0.22
CA VAL A 402 -10.10 -16.06 1.20
C VAL A 402 -8.60 -16.26 1.33
N TYR A 403 -7.92 -15.31 1.93
CA TYR A 403 -6.47 -15.31 2.08
C TYR A 403 -6.04 -14.60 3.36
N ASP A 404 -4.78 -14.71 3.69
CA ASP A 404 -4.09 -13.82 4.60
C ASP A 404 -2.59 -13.80 4.28
N ASN A 405 -1.90 -12.81 4.81
CA ASN A 405 -0.46 -12.64 4.63
C ASN A 405 0.21 -12.25 5.94
N LYS A 406 1.45 -12.68 6.11
CA LYS A 406 2.30 -12.31 7.24
C LYS A 406 3.77 -12.27 6.83
N VAL A 407 4.48 -11.31 7.36
CA VAL A 407 5.94 -11.30 7.38
C VAL A 407 6.39 -11.92 8.70
N PHE A 408 7.08 -13.04 8.65
CA PHE A 408 7.64 -13.69 9.83
C PHE A 408 8.93 -12.99 10.29
N ILE A 409 9.36 -13.26 11.51
CA ILE A 409 10.54 -12.59 12.12
C ILE A 409 11.80 -12.72 11.26
N ASP A 410 12.04 -13.88 10.64
CA ASP A 410 13.18 -14.07 9.75
C ASP A 410 13.02 -13.32 8.42
N GLN A 411 11.81 -13.24 7.89
CA GLN A 411 11.46 -12.48 6.68
C GLN A 411 11.55 -10.97 6.90
N ALA A 412 11.25 -10.50 8.12
CA ALA A 412 11.28 -9.08 8.48
C ALA A 412 12.65 -8.44 8.20
N ARG A 413 13.74 -9.13 8.49
CA ARG A 413 15.11 -8.63 8.25
C ARG A 413 15.48 -8.51 6.78
N ALA A 414 14.81 -9.28 5.91
CA ALA A 414 14.96 -9.24 4.47
C ALA A 414 13.97 -8.25 3.82
N SER A 415 13.35 -7.37 4.61
CA SER A 415 12.47 -6.29 4.19
C SER A 415 12.92 -4.96 4.80
N ILE A 416 12.94 -3.93 3.98
CA ILE A 416 13.22 -2.55 4.38
C ILE A 416 12.10 -1.66 3.87
N ASP A 417 11.52 -0.87 4.76
CA ASP A 417 10.59 0.19 4.42
C ASP A 417 11.37 1.48 4.14
N LEU A 418 11.27 1.97 2.91
CA LEU A 418 11.79 3.29 2.52
C LEU A 418 10.63 4.29 2.53
N ALA A 419 10.62 5.12 3.55
CA ALA A 419 9.66 6.20 3.70
C ALA A 419 9.99 7.36 2.75
N VAL A 420 9.25 7.49 1.63
CA VAL A 420 9.47 8.54 0.61
C VAL A 420 8.47 9.66 0.80
N ARG A 421 8.95 10.88 0.95
CA ARG A 421 8.12 12.06 1.08
C ARG A 421 7.28 12.30 -0.18
N ALA A 422 5.96 12.45 -0.01
CA ALA A 422 5.01 12.51 -1.12
C ALA A 422 5.03 13.84 -1.88
N ASP A 423 5.39 14.94 -1.21
CA ASP A 423 5.43 16.30 -1.75
C ASP A 423 6.77 16.69 -2.40
N ALA A 424 7.82 15.89 -2.19
CA ALA A 424 9.14 16.17 -2.71
C ALA A 424 9.18 15.99 -4.24
N THR A 425 9.00 17.06 -4.97
CA THR A 425 9.27 17.14 -6.40
C THR A 425 10.72 17.58 -6.63
N SER A 426 11.59 16.64 -6.91
CA SER A 426 13.02 16.89 -7.14
C SER A 426 13.35 17.42 -8.54
N PHE A 427 12.34 17.87 -9.31
CA PHE A 427 12.56 18.45 -10.64
C PHE A 427 13.30 19.79 -10.63
N ALA A 428 13.30 20.52 -9.51
CA ALA A 428 13.99 21.81 -9.41
C ALA A 428 15.52 21.70 -9.50
N ALA A 429 16.10 20.54 -9.20
CA ALA A 429 17.54 20.34 -9.28
C ALA A 429 18.04 20.05 -10.72
N TYR A 430 17.14 19.74 -11.66
CA TYR A 430 17.53 19.39 -13.03
C TYR A 430 17.89 20.63 -13.87
N SER A 431 17.35 21.80 -13.56
CA SER A 431 17.66 23.03 -14.29
C SER A 431 19.12 23.54 -14.13
N ASN A 432 19.84 23.02 -13.13
CA ASN A 432 21.19 23.48 -12.81
C ASN A 432 22.33 22.54 -13.26
N VAL A 433 22.01 21.41 -13.91
CA VAL A 433 23.03 20.44 -14.33
C VAL A 433 23.55 20.72 -15.76
N HIS A 434 22.89 21.62 -16.50
CA HIS A 434 23.24 22.01 -17.85
C HIS A 434 23.46 23.53 -18.01
N ALA A 435 23.71 24.26 -16.91
CA ALA A 435 24.13 25.67 -16.97
C ALA A 435 25.63 25.80 -16.82
#